data_74775d0ffa5d2a0d4c9fb47c2a86f41a
#
_entry.id   74775d0ffa5d2a0d4c9fb47c2a86f41a
#
_cell.length_a   1.000
_cell.length_b   1.000
_cell.length_c   1.000
_cell.angle_alpha   90.00
_cell.angle_beta   90.00
_cell.angle_gamma   90.00
#
_symmetry.space_group_name_H-M   'P 1'
#
loop_
_entity.id
_entity.type
_entity.pdbx_description
1 polymer ?
#
loop_
_entity_poly.entity_id
_entity_poly.type
_entity_poly.pdbx_seq_one_letter_code
_entity_poly.pdbx_strand_id
1 'polypeptide(L)'
;MGRHARKSGESNIYHVMLRGINRQEIFEDREDEDKFLTLLDEYKLRCGFAVYGYCLMNNHVHLLLHGARNPCICRIGDTEVELGPGESLSQAIKRLGVSYVMFFNRKYARTGHLFQDRFKSEPIDGDPYFLMALRYIHRNPIKAGICAQPEAYYASSYREYIGASPVLHTDVDFALSILSREELIAYTNEDTSDCFIDIPEKVRHNSDAEIRDYLVKQHNIHSAAAFQALDRPARNRLLQEMYARGAAITQISRITGCSRTIIYRTIKTKKE
;
A
#
# COMPACT_ATOMS: atom_id res chain seq x y z
N MET A 1 6.40 7.46 -19.73
CA MET A 1 5.00 7.04 -19.55
C MET A 1 4.17 8.24 -19.10
N GLY A 2 3.09 8.57 -19.82
CA GLY A 2 2.21 9.69 -19.50
C GLY A 2 1.58 9.52 -18.11
N ARG A 3 1.50 10.61 -17.35
CA ARG A 3 0.83 10.66 -16.04
C ARG A 3 -0.68 10.63 -16.29
N HIS A 4 -1.34 9.53 -15.94
CA HIS A 4 -2.80 9.50 -15.95
C HIS A 4 -3.35 10.40 -14.83
N ALA A 5 -4.38 11.19 -15.16
CA ALA A 5 -5.15 11.93 -14.16
C ALA A 5 -5.83 10.94 -13.20
N ARG A 6 -6.02 11.35 -11.94
CA ARG A 6 -6.79 10.55 -10.98
C ARG A 6 -8.26 10.56 -11.40
N LYS A 7 -8.91 9.41 -11.24
CA LYS A 7 -10.37 9.33 -11.42
C LYS A 7 -11.04 10.11 -10.29
N SER A 8 -12.01 10.92 -10.62
CA SER A 8 -12.92 11.56 -9.65
C SER A 8 -14.15 10.67 -9.47
N GLY A 9 -14.60 10.50 -8.22
CA GLY A 9 -15.87 9.85 -7.88
C GLY A 9 -16.94 10.89 -7.55
N GLU A 10 -18.20 10.52 -7.63
CA GLU A 10 -19.34 11.39 -7.32
C GLU A 10 -19.48 11.63 -5.81
N SER A 11 -19.13 10.63 -4.99
CA SER A 11 -19.16 10.69 -3.52
C SER A 11 -18.09 11.58 -2.91
N ASN A 12 -17.04 11.93 -3.65
CA ASN A 12 -15.82 12.56 -3.14
C ASN A 12 -15.11 11.75 -2.03
N ILE A 13 -15.41 10.44 -1.94
CA ILE A 13 -14.75 9.50 -1.02
C ILE A 13 -13.68 8.73 -1.80
N TYR A 14 -12.52 8.56 -1.19
CA TYR A 14 -11.37 7.89 -1.82
C TYR A 14 -10.70 6.93 -0.85
N HIS A 15 -10.42 5.73 -1.34
CA HIS A 15 -9.42 4.87 -0.74
C HIS A 15 -8.05 5.32 -1.22
N VAL A 16 -7.20 5.71 -0.29
CA VAL A 16 -5.85 6.24 -0.55
C VAL A 16 -4.82 5.29 0.01
N MET A 17 -3.74 5.04 -0.76
CA MET A 17 -2.62 4.21 -0.32
C MET A 17 -1.28 4.91 -0.56
N LEU A 18 -0.44 4.92 0.49
CA LEU A 18 0.98 5.28 0.42
C LEU A 18 1.83 4.04 0.70
N ARG A 19 2.92 3.86 -0.01
CA ARG A 19 3.79 2.69 0.14
C ARG A 19 5.26 3.06 0.13
N GLY A 20 6.04 2.39 0.98
CA GLY A 20 7.50 2.52 1.01
C GLY A 20 8.17 2.06 -0.29
N ILE A 21 9.23 2.78 -0.69
CA ILE A 21 10.04 2.41 -1.86
C ILE A 21 10.64 1.01 -1.66
N ASN A 22 10.60 0.17 -2.69
CA ASN A 22 11.04 -1.22 -2.62
C ASN A 22 10.43 -2.01 -1.43
N ARG A 23 9.23 -1.61 -0.96
CA ARG A 23 8.54 -2.18 0.20
C ARG A 23 9.29 -2.02 1.52
N GLN A 24 10.21 -1.07 1.60
CA GLN A 24 10.86 -0.75 2.88
C GLN A 24 9.82 -0.36 3.92
N GLU A 25 10.14 -0.58 5.16
CA GLU A 25 9.36 -0.11 6.29
C GLU A 25 9.32 1.42 6.30
N ILE A 26 8.14 1.94 6.59
CA ILE A 26 7.87 3.37 6.73
C ILE A 26 7.45 3.72 8.16
N PHE A 27 7.27 2.70 8.99
CA PHE A 27 7.10 2.77 10.43
C PHE A 27 8.04 1.74 11.06
N GLU A 28 9.04 2.19 11.81
CA GLU A 28 10.01 1.34 12.51
C GLU A 28 9.57 1.13 13.96
N ASP A 29 8.85 2.10 14.53
CA ASP A 29 8.34 2.08 15.88
C ASP A 29 7.03 2.88 16.02
N ARG A 30 6.47 2.85 17.24
CA ARG A 30 5.20 3.51 17.55
C ARG A 30 5.25 5.03 17.41
N GLU A 31 6.39 5.66 17.66
CA GLU A 31 6.54 7.11 17.50
C GLU A 31 6.32 7.54 16.05
N ASP A 32 6.70 6.70 15.10
CA ASP A 32 6.49 6.93 13.67
C ASP A 32 5.01 6.92 13.32
N GLU A 33 4.27 5.95 13.86
CA GLU A 33 2.82 5.83 13.67
C GLU A 33 2.08 7.01 14.31
N ASP A 34 2.41 7.35 15.55
CA ASP A 34 1.84 8.48 16.28
C ASP A 34 2.12 9.80 15.55
N LYS A 35 3.33 9.95 14.99
CA LYS A 35 3.68 11.13 14.20
C LYS A 35 2.88 11.21 12.91
N PHE A 36 2.66 10.08 12.23
CA PHE A 36 1.85 10.04 11.02
C PHE A 36 0.40 10.44 11.31
N LEU A 37 -0.20 9.91 12.38
CA LEU A 37 -1.57 10.24 12.80
C LEU A 37 -1.68 11.71 13.23
N THR A 38 -0.70 12.24 13.97
CA THR A 38 -0.65 13.66 14.32
C THR A 38 -0.65 14.55 13.07
N LEU A 39 0.13 14.21 12.06
CA LEU A 39 0.15 14.94 10.80
C LEU A 39 -1.17 14.76 10.02
N LEU A 40 -1.78 13.59 10.07
CA LEU A 40 -3.09 13.36 9.45
C LEU A 40 -4.15 14.29 10.04
N ASP A 41 -4.21 14.43 11.37
CA ASP A 41 -5.13 15.32 12.07
C ASP A 41 -4.85 16.78 11.75
N GLU A 42 -3.58 17.18 11.73
CA GLU A 42 -3.18 18.55 11.40
C GLU A 42 -3.67 18.93 9.99
N TYR A 43 -3.48 18.07 8.99
CA TYR A 43 -3.94 18.32 7.64
C TYR A 43 -5.46 18.14 7.48
N LYS A 44 -6.09 17.25 8.23
CA LYS A 44 -7.55 17.12 8.34
C LYS A 44 -8.18 18.47 8.75
N LEU A 45 -7.67 19.07 9.82
CA LEU A 45 -8.15 20.37 10.32
C LEU A 45 -7.89 21.52 9.33
N ARG A 46 -6.70 21.56 8.72
CA ARG A 46 -6.33 22.62 7.78
C ARG A 46 -7.07 22.57 6.45
N CYS A 47 -7.36 21.37 5.95
CA CYS A 47 -7.90 21.18 4.62
C CYS A 47 -9.36 20.72 4.61
N GLY A 48 -9.98 20.52 5.76
CA GLY A 48 -11.42 20.23 5.90
C GLY A 48 -11.85 18.88 5.33
N PHE A 49 -10.93 17.92 5.14
CA PHE A 49 -11.28 16.55 4.74
C PHE A 49 -11.67 15.71 5.96
N ALA A 50 -12.47 14.66 5.74
CA ALA A 50 -12.82 13.70 6.79
C ALA A 50 -11.99 12.41 6.63
N VAL A 51 -11.74 11.74 7.77
CA VAL A 51 -11.06 10.44 7.84
C VAL A 51 -12.07 9.40 8.29
N TYR A 52 -12.50 8.53 7.40
CA TYR A 52 -13.44 7.47 7.73
C TYR A 52 -12.75 6.18 8.17
N GLY A 53 -11.49 5.99 7.82
CA GLY A 53 -10.76 4.81 8.28
C GLY A 53 -9.29 4.89 7.95
N TYR A 54 -8.48 4.19 8.74
CA TYR A 54 -7.06 4.04 8.47
C TYR A 54 -6.54 2.68 8.94
N CYS A 55 -5.45 2.24 8.33
CA CYS A 55 -4.60 1.16 8.80
C CYS A 55 -3.15 1.47 8.41
N LEU A 56 -2.30 1.60 9.43
CA LEU A 56 -0.87 1.86 9.26
C LEU A 56 -0.15 0.51 9.32
N MET A 57 0.28 0.02 8.16
CA MET A 57 1.07 -1.21 8.05
C MET A 57 2.56 -0.86 7.97
N ASN A 58 3.45 -1.72 8.43
CA ASN A 58 4.89 -1.42 8.51
C ASN A 58 5.44 -0.73 7.24
N ASN A 59 5.01 -1.14 6.05
CA ASN A 59 5.55 -0.65 4.78
C ASN A 59 4.54 0.08 3.89
N HIS A 60 3.32 0.29 4.33
CA HIS A 60 2.28 1.02 3.61
C HIS A 60 1.17 1.51 4.53
N VAL A 61 0.39 2.46 4.04
CA VAL A 61 -0.77 3.04 4.74
C VAL A 61 -1.98 2.93 3.84
N HIS A 62 -3.11 2.52 4.42
CA HIS A 62 -4.43 2.64 3.83
C HIS A 62 -5.23 3.70 4.59
N LEU A 63 -5.87 4.60 3.83
CA LEU A 63 -6.74 5.64 4.36
C LEU A 63 -8.05 5.63 3.57
N LEU A 64 -9.18 5.76 4.25
CA LEU A 64 -10.49 6.02 3.65
C LEU A 64 -10.86 7.46 3.98
N LEU A 65 -10.85 8.33 2.98
CA LEU A 65 -10.94 9.78 3.16
C LEU A 65 -12.10 10.35 2.34
N HIS A 66 -12.78 11.35 2.89
CA HIS A 66 -13.72 12.17 2.14
C HIS A 66 -13.09 13.55 1.91
N GLY A 67 -13.01 13.98 0.65
CA GLY A 67 -12.50 15.32 0.33
C GLY A 67 -13.43 16.41 0.90
N ALA A 68 -12.88 17.59 1.14
CA ALA A 68 -13.68 18.72 1.63
C ALA A 68 -14.87 18.96 0.70
N ARG A 69 -16.05 19.20 1.27
CA ARG A 69 -17.27 19.52 0.51
C ARG A 69 -17.24 20.93 -0.08
N ASN A 70 -16.59 21.84 0.65
CA ASN A 70 -16.45 23.24 0.25
C ASN A 70 -14.98 23.56 -0.01
N PRO A 71 -14.69 24.60 -0.80
CA PRO A 71 -13.35 25.14 -0.89
C PRO A 71 -12.79 25.41 0.51
N CYS A 72 -11.54 25.04 0.74
CA CYS A 72 -10.87 25.33 1.99
C CYS A 72 -9.66 26.24 1.73
N ILE A 73 -9.33 27.09 2.69
CA ILE A 73 -8.15 27.94 2.64
C ILE A 73 -6.99 27.17 3.25
N CYS A 74 -6.02 26.80 2.42
CA CYS A 74 -4.78 26.19 2.89
C CYS A 74 -3.66 27.22 2.89
N ARG A 75 -2.93 27.31 4.01
CA ARG A 75 -1.76 28.18 4.11
C ARG A 75 -0.53 27.48 3.55
N ILE A 76 0.10 28.06 2.53
CA ILE A 76 1.33 27.59 1.90
C ILE A 76 2.42 28.63 2.14
N GLY A 77 3.25 28.42 3.18
CA GLY A 77 4.15 29.46 3.67
C GLY A 77 3.34 30.65 4.17
N ASP A 78 3.62 31.83 3.64
CA ASP A 78 2.91 33.08 3.99
C ASP A 78 1.69 33.36 3.07
N THR A 79 1.39 32.47 2.12
CA THR A 79 0.29 32.67 1.16
C THR A 79 -0.90 31.79 1.52
N GLU A 80 -2.07 32.40 1.62
CA GLU A 80 -3.34 31.67 1.70
C GLU A 80 -3.83 31.33 0.29
N VAL A 81 -4.12 30.04 0.05
CA VAL A 81 -4.61 29.54 -1.24
C VAL A 81 -5.94 28.86 -1.00
N GLU A 82 -6.96 29.30 -1.71
CA GLU A 82 -8.25 28.62 -1.78
C GLU A 82 -8.12 27.41 -2.71
N LEU A 83 -8.43 26.22 -2.19
CA LEU A 83 -8.39 24.96 -2.93
C LEU A 83 -9.79 24.42 -3.09
N GLY A 84 -10.12 23.96 -4.30
CA GLY A 84 -11.33 23.20 -4.54
C GLY A 84 -11.30 21.85 -3.80
N PRO A 85 -12.46 21.19 -3.57
CA PRO A 85 -12.54 19.98 -2.75
C PRO A 85 -11.57 18.87 -3.17
N GLY A 86 -11.50 18.51 -4.43
CA GLY A 86 -10.61 17.46 -4.93
C GLY A 86 -9.11 17.84 -4.90
N GLU A 87 -8.78 19.09 -5.18
CA GLU A 87 -7.41 19.61 -5.09
C GLU A 87 -6.94 19.66 -3.64
N SER A 88 -7.83 20.06 -2.73
CA SER A 88 -7.60 20.12 -1.30
C SER A 88 -7.09 18.78 -0.74
N LEU A 89 -7.81 17.67 -1.02
CA LEU A 89 -7.40 16.34 -0.57
C LEU A 89 -6.05 15.93 -1.16
N SER A 90 -5.87 16.10 -2.47
CA SER A 90 -4.62 15.75 -3.14
C SER A 90 -3.42 16.54 -2.62
N GLN A 91 -3.60 17.82 -2.33
CA GLN A 91 -2.55 18.65 -1.77
C GLN A 91 -2.28 18.31 -0.30
N ALA A 92 -3.34 18.03 0.48
CA ALA A 92 -3.22 17.62 1.87
C ALA A 92 -2.37 16.35 2.00
N ILE A 93 -2.70 15.28 1.25
CA ILE A 93 -1.97 14.01 1.30
C ILE A 93 -0.53 14.16 0.77
N LYS A 94 -0.31 14.98 -0.26
CA LYS A 94 1.05 15.29 -0.72
C LYS A 94 1.88 15.94 0.39
N ARG A 95 1.34 16.94 1.09
CA ARG A 95 2.04 17.67 2.16
C ARG A 95 2.28 16.79 3.38
N LEU A 96 1.26 16.02 3.79
CA LEU A 96 1.40 15.03 4.84
C LEU A 96 2.57 14.10 4.53
N GLY A 97 2.62 13.54 3.32
CA GLY A 97 3.71 12.67 2.90
C GLY A 97 5.08 13.36 2.96
N VAL A 98 5.20 14.61 2.52
CA VAL A 98 6.46 15.38 2.60
C VAL A 98 6.86 15.62 4.06
N SER A 99 5.92 16.08 4.90
CA SER A 99 6.19 16.34 6.33
C SER A 99 6.63 15.08 7.06
N TYR A 100 5.97 13.96 6.78
CA TYR A 100 6.34 12.67 7.35
C TYR A 100 7.73 12.20 6.90
N VAL A 101 8.05 12.31 5.60
CA VAL A 101 9.39 11.96 5.07
C VAL A 101 10.48 12.80 5.72
N MET A 102 10.24 14.10 5.94
CA MET A 102 11.20 14.97 6.62
C MET A 102 11.46 14.52 8.06
N PHE A 103 10.40 14.18 8.81
CA PHE A 103 10.51 13.63 10.15
C PHE A 103 11.29 12.30 10.15
N PHE A 104 10.86 11.34 9.34
CA PHE A 104 11.45 10.01 9.25
C PHE A 104 12.94 10.06 8.86
N ASN A 105 13.28 10.83 7.83
CA ASN A 105 14.66 10.98 7.39
C ASN A 105 15.56 11.63 8.46
N ARG A 106 15.02 12.62 9.22
CA ARG A 106 15.74 13.23 10.35
C ARG A 106 15.95 12.22 11.47
N LYS A 107 14.91 11.48 11.88
CA LYS A 107 14.96 10.51 12.98
C LYS A 107 15.98 9.40 12.71
N TYR A 108 16.00 8.88 11.48
CA TYR A 108 16.81 7.73 11.09
C TYR A 108 18.10 8.11 10.33
N ALA A 109 18.49 9.38 10.33
CA ALA A 109 19.68 9.89 9.64
C ALA A 109 19.74 9.46 8.15
N ARG A 110 18.59 9.47 7.45
CA ARG A 110 18.41 9.06 6.05
C ARG A 110 18.28 10.25 5.11
N THR A 111 18.52 9.97 3.83
CA THR A 111 18.29 10.93 2.73
C THR A 111 17.49 10.26 1.61
N GLY A 112 16.80 11.06 0.79
CA GLY A 112 16.07 10.58 -0.37
C GLY A 112 14.61 10.21 -0.10
N HIS A 113 14.03 9.47 -1.05
CA HIS A 113 12.61 9.12 -1.04
C HIS A 113 12.31 8.01 -0.03
N LEU A 114 11.23 8.18 0.73
CA LEU A 114 10.65 7.13 1.58
C LEU A 114 9.54 6.39 0.83
N PHE A 115 8.65 7.13 0.17
CA PHE A 115 7.55 6.55 -0.60
C PHE A 115 7.96 6.23 -2.04
N GLN A 116 7.44 5.12 -2.57
CA GLN A 116 7.77 4.60 -3.89
C GLN A 116 7.37 5.54 -5.02
N ASP A 117 6.18 6.17 -4.90
CA ASP A 117 5.56 7.05 -5.89
C ASP A 117 4.65 8.05 -5.16
N ARG A 118 3.88 8.82 -5.95
CA ARG A 118 2.73 9.53 -5.40
C ARG A 118 1.75 8.53 -4.82
N PHE A 119 0.98 8.93 -3.81
CA PHE A 119 -0.10 8.09 -3.30
C PHE A 119 -1.03 7.62 -4.44
N LYS A 120 -1.54 6.42 -4.32
CA LYS A 120 -2.62 5.90 -5.17
C LYS A 120 -3.96 6.26 -4.55
N SER A 121 -4.97 6.44 -5.38
CA SER A 121 -6.33 6.69 -4.93
C SER A 121 -7.33 6.02 -5.85
N GLU A 122 -8.39 5.48 -5.27
CA GLU A 122 -9.54 4.89 -5.93
C GLU A 122 -10.81 5.57 -5.41
N PRO A 123 -11.69 6.06 -6.29
CA PRO A 123 -12.96 6.62 -5.86
C PRO A 123 -13.87 5.50 -5.32
N ILE A 124 -14.60 5.81 -4.25
CA ILE A 124 -15.51 4.90 -3.57
C ILE A 124 -16.92 5.48 -3.67
N ASP A 125 -17.73 4.97 -4.57
CA ASP A 125 -19.08 5.48 -4.80
C ASP A 125 -20.14 4.49 -4.28
N GLY A 126 -21.03 4.98 -3.43
CA GLY A 126 -22.15 4.24 -2.82
C GLY A 126 -21.80 3.52 -1.51
N ASP A 127 -22.80 3.41 -0.64
CA ASP A 127 -22.66 2.85 0.71
C ASP A 127 -22.15 1.41 0.75
N PRO A 128 -22.59 0.49 -0.13
CA PRO A 128 -22.05 -0.87 -0.12
C PRO A 128 -20.55 -0.91 -0.41
N TYR A 129 -20.08 -0.09 -1.37
CA TYR A 129 -18.66 -0.05 -1.72
C TYR A 129 -17.83 0.65 -0.63
N PHE A 130 -18.41 1.66 0.04
CA PHE A 130 -17.81 2.29 1.21
C PHE A 130 -17.59 1.29 2.36
N LEU A 131 -18.62 0.52 2.71
CA LEU A 131 -18.52 -0.50 3.77
C LEU A 131 -17.51 -1.59 3.42
N MET A 132 -17.48 -2.04 2.17
CA MET A 132 -16.46 -2.97 1.67
C MET A 132 -15.04 -2.40 1.82
N ALA A 133 -14.83 -1.13 1.45
CA ALA A 133 -13.53 -0.47 1.57
C ALA A 133 -13.11 -0.33 3.05
N LEU A 134 -14.02 0.04 3.92
CA LEU A 134 -13.76 0.16 5.37
C LEU A 134 -13.40 -1.20 5.97
N ARG A 135 -14.18 -2.25 5.68
CA ARG A 135 -13.88 -3.63 6.09
C ARG A 135 -12.51 -4.08 5.58
N TYR A 136 -12.23 -3.86 4.31
CA TYR A 136 -10.95 -4.19 3.70
C TYR A 136 -9.78 -3.54 4.46
N ILE A 137 -9.87 -2.24 4.78
CA ILE A 137 -8.86 -1.50 5.52
C ILE A 137 -8.66 -2.09 6.91
N HIS A 138 -9.74 -2.37 7.63
CA HIS A 138 -9.68 -2.95 8.97
C HIS A 138 -9.15 -4.40 8.99
N ARG A 139 -9.37 -5.17 7.92
CA ARG A 139 -8.89 -6.57 7.80
C ARG A 139 -7.50 -6.70 7.19
N ASN A 140 -6.86 -5.60 6.78
CA ASN A 140 -5.50 -5.65 6.20
C ASN A 140 -4.48 -6.38 7.08
N PRO A 141 -4.42 -6.15 8.41
CA PRO A 141 -3.48 -6.86 9.29
C PRO A 141 -3.73 -8.38 9.35
N ILE A 142 -4.98 -8.81 9.26
CA ILE A 142 -5.35 -10.25 9.21
C ILE A 142 -4.86 -10.83 7.87
N LYS A 143 -5.17 -10.17 6.76
CA LYS A 143 -4.75 -10.58 5.42
C LYS A 143 -3.23 -10.68 5.28
N ALA A 144 -2.49 -9.82 6.00
CA ALA A 144 -1.03 -9.86 6.08
C ALA A 144 -0.49 -10.91 7.07
N GLY A 145 -1.35 -11.63 7.79
CA GLY A 145 -0.96 -12.62 8.79
C GLY A 145 -0.32 -12.04 10.06
N ILE A 146 -0.53 -10.74 10.34
CA ILE A 146 0.04 -10.05 11.50
C ILE A 146 -0.76 -10.37 12.77
N CYS A 147 -2.07 -10.48 12.66
CA CYS A 147 -2.97 -10.79 13.77
C CYS A 147 -4.11 -11.70 13.31
N ALA A 148 -4.76 -12.36 14.25
CA ALA A 148 -5.90 -13.23 13.98
C ALA A 148 -7.23 -12.46 13.91
N GLN A 149 -7.32 -11.31 14.59
CA GLN A 149 -8.53 -10.50 14.69
C GLN A 149 -8.20 -9.01 14.56
N PRO A 150 -9.09 -8.17 13.97
CA PRO A 150 -8.78 -6.79 13.67
C PRO A 150 -8.52 -5.93 14.92
N GLU A 151 -9.19 -6.22 16.03
CA GLU A 151 -9.03 -5.51 17.32
C GLU A 151 -7.65 -5.69 17.95
N ALA A 152 -6.94 -6.74 17.59
CA ALA A 152 -5.58 -7.00 18.08
C ALA A 152 -4.55 -6.05 17.44
N TYR A 153 -4.91 -5.40 16.32
CA TYR A 153 -4.01 -4.46 15.64
C TYR A 153 -4.28 -3.03 16.09
N TYR A 154 -3.37 -2.45 16.84
CA TYR A 154 -3.53 -1.13 17.46
C TYR A 154 -3.41 0.05 16.47
N ALA A 155 -2.63 -0.08 15.40
CA ALA A 155 -2.41 0.97 14.41
C ALA A 155 -3.51 1.00 13.32
N SER A 156 -4.75 0.77 13.72
CA SER A 156 -5.95 0.75 12.88
C SER A 156 -7.11 1.48 13.54
N SER A 157 -7.90 2.18 12.74
CA SER A 157 -9.13 2.84 13.18
C SER A 157 -10.22 1.88 13.67
N TYR A 158 -10.10 0.57 13.45
CA TYR A 158 -11.12 -0.40 13.88
C TYR A 158 -11.44 -0.31 15.37
N ARG A 159 -10.43 -0.07 16.22
CA ARG A 159 -10.60 0.07 17.67
C ARG A 159 -11.46 1.27 18.07
N GLU A 160 -11.42 2.35 17.30
CA GLU A 160 -12.29 3.52 17.49
C GLU A 160 -13.75 3.16 17.18
N TYR A 161 -13.98 2.37 16.14
CA TYR A 161 -15.31 1.92 15.73
C TYR A 161 -15.98 0.99 16.73
N ILE A 162 -15.23 0.08 17.33
CA ILE A 162 -15.77 -0.89 18.31
C ILE A 162 -15.81 -0.35 19.75
N GLY A 163 -15.34 0.88 19.98
CA GLY A 163 -15.27 1.48 21.32
C GLY A 163 -14.17 0.93 22.22
N ALA A 164 -13.17 0.21 21.64
CA ALA A 164 -12.01 -0.29 22.37
C ALA A 164 -10.91 0.78 22.58
N SER A 165 -11.04 1.93 21.92
CA SER A 165 -10.25 3.13 22.13
C SER A 165 -11.12 4.39 21.96
N PRO A 166 -10.73 5.55 22.51
CA PRO A 166 -11.39 6.81 22.22
C PRO A 166 -11.38 7.09 20.70
N VAL A 167 -12.43 7.75 20.19
CA VAL A 167 -12.48 8.26 18.83
C VAL A 167 -11.62 9.51 18.77
N LEU A 168 -10.44 9.41 18.15
CA LEU A 168 -9.45 10.50 18.10
C LEU A 168 -9.23 11.00 16.67
N HIS A 169 -9.08 10.09 15.72
CA HIS A 169 -8.63 10.40 14.36
C HIS A 169 -9.75 10.25 13.32
N THR A 170 -10.74 9.40 13.59
CA THR A 170 -11.78 9.00 12.63
C THR A 170 -13.08 9.76 12.80
N ASP A 171 -13.76 10.02 11.69
CA ASP A 171 -15.13 10.54 11.64
C ASP A 171 -16.10 9.33 11.52
N VAL A 172 -16.35 8.68 12.64
CA VAL A 172 -17.08 7.39 12.70
C VAL A 172 -18.57 7.51 12.37
N ASP A 173 -19.18 8.69 12.57
CA ASP A 173 -20.63 8.91 12.49
C ASP A 173 -21.21 8.54 11.13
N PHE A 174 -20.48 8.77 10.02
CA PHE A 174 -20.96 8.44 8.70
C PHE A 174 -21.14 6.92 8.54
N ALA A 175 -20.16 6.12 8.90
CA ALA A 175 -20.27 4.66 8.81
C ALA A 175 -21.33 4.12 9.79
N LEU A 176 -21.41 4.69 10.99
CA LEU A 176 -22.40 4.31 12.01
C LEU A 176 -23.83 4.81 11.69
N SER A 177 -23.99 5.70 10.73
CA SER A 177 -25.30 6.03 10.17
C SER A 177 -25.82 5.01 9.16
N ILE A 178 -24.91 4.19 8.58
CA ILE A 178 -25.24 3.14 7.60
C ILE A 178 -25.48 1.81 8.32
N LEU A 179 -24.61 1.43 9.25
CA LEU A 179 -24.70 0.23 10.07
C LEU A 179 -24.54 0.58 11.56
N SER A 180 -25.31 -0.05 12.42
CA SER A 180 -25.05 0.02 13.86
C SER A 180 -23.64 -0.52 14.19
N ARG A 181 -23.13 -0.22 15.36
CA ARG A 181 -21.82 -0.70 15.81
C ARG A 181 -21.73 -2.24 15.78
N GLU A 182 -22.77 -2.90 16.26
CA GLU A 182 -22.88 -4.35 16.32
C GLU A 182 -22.89 -4.98 14.92
N GLU A 183 -23.64 -4.38 14.00
CA GLU A 183 -23.69 -4.81 12.60
C GLU A 183 -22.34 -4.58 11.89
N LEU A 184 -21.67 -3.46 12.16
CA LEU A 184 -20.36 -3.17 11.60
C LEU A 184 -19.30 -4.18 12.09
N ILE A 185 -19.35 -4.55 13.38
CA ILE A 185 -18.47 -5.58 13.94
C ILE A 185 -18.73 -6.92 13.26
N ALA A 186 -19.99 -7.34 13.14
CA ALA A 186 -20.35 -8.58 12.46
C ALA A 186 -19.87 -8.57 10.99
N TYR A 187 -20.18 -7.50 10.27
CA TYR A 187 -19.79 -7.29 8.89
C TYR A 187 -18.24 -7.31 8.68
N THR A 188 -17.50 -6.68 9.60
CA THR A 188 -16.03 -6.65 9.50
C THR A 188 -15.41 -8.03 9.75
N ASN A 189 -16.03 -8.87 10.58
CA ASN A 189 -15.53 -10.20 10.91
C ASN A 189 -15.90 -11.28 9.90
N GLU A 190 -16.76 -11.00 8.91
CA GLU A 190 -17.04 -11.92 7.81
C GLU A 190 -15.79 -12.16 6.95
N ASP A 191 -15.55 -13.42 6.59
CA ASP A 191 -14.49 -13.77 5.66
C ASP A 191 -14.86 -13.38 4.23
N THR A 192 -14.04 -12.54 3.61
CA THR A 192 -14.28 -12.04 2.27
C THR A 192 -13.03 -12.07 1.42
N SER A 193 -13.24 -12.14 0.10
CA SER A 193 -12.19 -12.02 -0.92
C SER A 193 -12.07 -10.58 -1.46
N ASP A 194 -12.46 -9.57 -0.68
CA ASP A 194 -12.43 -8.18 -1.11
C ASP A 194 -11.03 -7.75 -1.58
N CYS A 195 -10.97 -7.18 -2.77
CA CYS A 195 -9.75 -6.66 -3.38
C CYS A 195 -9.93 -5.19 -3.75
N PHE A 196 -9.05 -4.34 -3.26
CA PHE A 196 -8.99 -2.90 -3.60
C PHE A 196 -7.64 -2.57 -4.25
N ILE A 197 -7.21 -1.30 -4.18
CA ILE A 197 -5.92 -0.83 -4.74
C ILE A 197 -4.72 -1.57 -4.10
N ASP A 198 -4.80 -2.84 -3.90
CA ASP A 198 -3.60 -3.60 -3.63
C ASP A 198 -2.74 -3.55 -4.90
N ILE A 199 -1.51 -3.15 -4.72
CA ILE A 199 -0.50 -3.68 -5.62
C ILE A 199 -0.51 -5.15 -5.25
N PRO A 200 -0.94 -6.06 -6.18
CA PRO A 200 -0.86 -7.49 -5.89
C PRO A 200 0.50 -7.71 -5.27
N GLU A 201 0.56 -8.39 -4.14
CA GLU A 201 1.84 -8.78 -3.58
C GLU A 201 2.57 -9.43 -4.73
N LYS A 202 3.45 -8.65 -5.37
CA LYS A 202 4.38 -9.25 -6.30
C LYS A 202 5.04 -10.30 -5.45
N VAL A 203 4.79 -11.55 -5.77
CA VAL A 203 5.42 -12.73 -5.21
C VAL A 203 6.76 -12.30 -4.64
N ARG A 204 7.00 -12.55 -3.35
CA ARG A 204 8.22 -12.18 -2.62
C ARG A 204 9.39 -12.41 -3.56
N HIS A 205 9.93 -11.35 -4.14
CA HIS A 205 11.04 -11.50 -5.05
C HIS A 205 12.19 -11.98 -4.20
N ASN A 206 12.48 -13.27 -4.31
CA ASN A 206 13.66 -13.82 -3.68
C ASN A 206 14.85 -12.92 -4.00
N SER A 207 15.68 -12.64 -3.03
CA SER A 207 16.92 -11.89 -3.26
C SER A 207 17.80 -12.62 -4.28
N ASP A 208 18.73 -11.92 -4.92
CA ASP A 208 19.71 -12.57 -5.82
C ASP A 208 20.46 -13.71 -5.11
N ALA A 209 20.71 -13.54 -3.82
CA ALA A 209 21.38 -14.55 -2.99
C ALA A 209 20.51 -15.81 -2.83
N GLU A 210 19.22 -15.67 -2.54
CA GLU A 210 18.29 -16.81 -2.42
C GLU A 210 18.12 -17.56 -3.74
N ILE A 211 18.07 -16.85 -4.88
CA ILE A 211 17.97 -17.51 -6.19
C ILE A 211 19.28 -18.21 -6.56
N ARG A 212 20.45 -17.61 -6.26
CA ARG A 212 21.75 -18.26 -6.46
C ARG A 212 21.88 -19.49 -5.57
N ASP A 213 21.49 -19.39 -4.32
CA ASP A 213 21.50 -20.49 -3.36
C ASP A 213 20.60 -21.65 -3.81
N TYR A 214 19.41 -21.34 -4.34
CA TYR A 214 18.52 -22.31 -4.96
C TYR A 214 19.18 -23.03 -6.15
N LEU A 215 19.79 -22.29 -7.09
CA LEU A 215 20.47 -22.87 -8.25
C LEU A 215 21.63 -23.78 -7.83
N VAL A 216 22.39 -23.39 -6.80
CA VAL A 216 23.50 -24.18 -6.26
C VAL A 216 22.98 -25.44 -5.56
N LYS A 217 22.08 -25.30 -4.59
CA LYS A 217 21.62 -26.41 -3.75
C LYS A 217 20.78 -27.45 -4.49
N GLN A 218 19.94 -27.01 -5.42
CA GLN A 218 19.00 -27.93 -6.11
C GLN A 218 19.51 -28.42 -7.47
N HIS A 219 20.38 -27.64 -8.14
CA HIS A 219 20.79 -27.92 -9.51
C HIS A 219 22.31 -27.93 -9.71
N ASN A 220 23.10 -27.70 -8.66
CA ASN A 220 24.57 -27.63 -8.70
C ASN A 220 25.12 -26.60 -9.73
N ILE A 221 24.39 -25.47 -9.89
CA ILE A 221 24.74 -24.40 -10.85
C ILE A 221 25.36 -23.23 -10.08
N HIS A 222 26.66 -23.05 -10.22
CA HIS A 222 27.44 -22.08 -9.46
C HIS A 222 27.69 -20.75 -10.21
N SER A 223 27.44 -20.70 -11.53
CA SER A 223 27.72 -19.53 -12.35
C SER A 223 26.78 -19.40 -13.55
N ALA A 224 26.75 -18.18 -14.13
CA ALA A 224 25.99 -17.93 -15.36
C ALA A 224 26.52 -18.80 -16.53
N ALA A 225 27.82 -19.04 -16.59
CA ALA A 225 28.42 -19.93 -17.62
C ALA A 225 27.93 -21.36 -17.46
N ALA A 226 27.88 -21.90 -16.24
CA ALA A 226 27.34 -23.22 -15.97
C ALA A 226 25.84 -23.32 -16.34
N PHE A 227 25.06 -22.25 -16.08
CA PHE A 227 23.66 -22.17 -16.48
C PHE A 227 23.51 -22.19 -18.03
N GLN A 228 24.33 -21.43 -18.74
CA GLN A 228 24.30 -21.35 -20.19
C GLN A 228 24.77 -22.64 -20.90
N ALA A 229 25.60 -23.45 -20.23
CA ALA A 229 26.06 -24.74 -20.71
C ALA A 229 24.96 -25.83 -20.68
N LEU A 230 23.85 -25.61 -20.00
CA LEU A 230 22.71 -26.51 -19.99
C LEU A 230 22.09 -26.63 -21.39
N ASP A 231 21.49 -27.79 -21.68
CA ASP A 231 20.68 -27.93 -22.85
C ASP A 231 19.45 -27.02 -22.85
N ARG A 232 18.88 -26.77 -24.00
CA ARG A 232 17.77 -25.82 -24.15
C ARG A 232 16.52 -26.22 -23.31
N PRO A 233 16.09 -27.49 -23.23
CA PRO A 233 14.97 -27.91 -22.41
C PRO A 233 15.21 -27.67 -20.92
N ALA A 234 16.36 -28.07 -20.37
CA ALA A 234 16.69 -27.86 -18.95
C ALA A 234 16.78 -26.40 -18.62
N ARG A 235 17.45 -25.62 -19.46
CA ARG A 235 17.54 -24.15 -19.29
C ARG A 235 16.16 -23.49 -19.28
N ASN A 236 15.27 -23.83 -20.20
CA ASN A 236 13.93 -23.27 -20.26
C ASN A 236 13.11 -23.64 -19.02
N ARG A 237 13.19 -24.88 -18.53
CA ARG A 237 12.55 -25.31 -17.29
C ARG A 237 13.00 -24.48 -16.12
N LEU A 238 14.31 -24.28 -15.94
CA LEU A 238 14.85 -23.50 -14.84
C LEU A 238 14.49 -22.00 -14.92
N LEU A 239 14.41 -21.42 -16.12
CA LEU A 239 13.91 -20.05 -16.29
C LEU A 239 12.45 -19.93 -15.83
N GLN A 240 11.61 -20.91 -16.13
CA GLN A 240 10.21 -20.97 -15.68
C GLN A 240 10.11 -21.18 -14.17
N GLU A 241 10.93 -22.05 -13.59
CA GLU A 241 10.97 -22.31 -12.15
C GLU A 241 11.41 -21.08 -11.35
N MET A 242 12.48 -20.39 -11.79
CA MET A 242 12.90 -19.14 -11.16
C MET A 242 11.80 -18.07 -11.20
N TYR A 243 11.11 -17.96 -12.34
CA TYR A 243 10.00 -17.03 -12.49
C TYR A 243 8.80 -17.41 -11.60
N ALA A 244 8.44 -18.70 -11.55
CA ALA A 244 7.38 -19.23 -10.69
C ALA A 244 7.69 -19.01 -9.19
N ARG A 245 8.96 -19.02 -8.81
CA ARG A 245 9.45 -18.68 -7.47
C ARG A 245 9.49 -17.18 -7.19
N GLY A 246 9.05 -16.35 -8.15
CA GLY A 246 8.94 -14.89 -7.96
C GLY A 246 10.18 -14.10 -8.38
N ALA A 247 11.16 -14.67 -9.06
CA ALA A 247 12.27 -13.90 -9.59
C ALA A 247 11.83 -12.98 -10.73
N ALA A 248 12.25 -11.71 -10.69
CA ALA A 248 11.98 -10.77 -11.77
C ALA A 248 12.79 -11.13 -13.02
N ILE A 249 12.23 -10.87 -14.22
CA ILE A 249 12.93 -11.10 -15.50
C ILE A 249 14.31 -10.43 -15.55
N THR A 250 14.44 -9.23 -15.00
CA THR A 250 15.71 -8.52 -14.90
C THR A 250 16.72 -9.20 -13.97
N GLN A 251 16.23 -9.81 -12.91
CA GLN A 251 17.01 -10.57 -11.93
C GLN A 251 17.48 -11.90 -12.55
N ILE A 252 16.57 -12.63 -13.18
CA ILE A 252 16.89 -13.87 -13.90
C ILE A 252 17.94 -13.58 -14.98
N SER A 253 17.79 -12.51 -15.76
CA SER A 253 18.76 -12.10 -16.77
C SER A 253 20.15 -11.84 -16.19
N ARG A 254 20.23 -11.13 -15.06
CA ARG A 254 21.50 -10.82 -14.37
C ARG A 254 22.18 -12.06 -13.79
N ILE A 255 21.41 -13.01 -13.25
CA ILE A 255 21.94 -14.22 -12.63
C ILE A 255 22.38 -15.25 -13.68
N THR A 256 21.60 -15.40 -14.76
CA THR A 256 21.79 -16.46 -15.77
C THR A 256 22.57 -16.02 -17.00
N GLY A 257 22.73 -14.70 -17.22
CA GLY A 257 23.29 -14.13 -18.44
C GLY A 257 22.39 -14.25 -19.67
N CYS A 258 21.16 -14.77 -19.54
CA CYS A 258 20.21 -14.88 -20.64
C CYS A 258 19.59 -13.51 -20.97
N SER A 259 19.35 -13.25 -22.27
CA SER A 259 18.68 -12.01 -22.69
C SER A 259 17.21 -11.98 -22.18
N ARG A 260 16.72 -10.81 -21.82
CA ARG A 260 15.33 -10.58 -21.35
C ARG A 260 14.29 -11.11 -22.36
N THR A 261 14.59 -11.00 -23.65
CA THR A 261 13.72 -11.46 -24.75
C THR A 261 13.55 -12.99 -24.72
N ILE A 262 14.64 -13.74 -24.51
CA ILE A 262 14.60 -15.20 -24.40
C ILE A 262 13.80 -15.60 -23.15
N ILE A 263 14.08 -14.97 -22.00
CA ILE A 263 13.38 -15.25 -20.75
C ILE A 263 11.87 -15.01 -20.93
N TYR A 264 11.48 -13.85 -21.47
CA TYR A 264 10.09 -13.48 -21.70
C TYR A 264 9.35 -14.47 -22.61
N ARG A 265 9.98 -14.89 -23.73
CA ARG A 265 9.41 -15.90 -24.64
C ARG A 265 9.22 -17.25 -23.93
N THR A 266 10.22 -17.70 -23.19
CA THR A 266 10.19 -18.98 -22.48
C THR A 266 9.08 -19.03 -21.42
N ILE A 267 8.82 -17.93 -20.72
CA ILE A 267 7.78 -17.84 -19.69
C ILE A 267 6.39 -17.80 -20.32
N LYS A 268 6.20 -17.11 -21.46
CA LYS A 268 4.90 -17.02 -22.13
C LYS A 268 4.41 -18.33 -22.78
N THR A 269 5.31 -19.21 -23.16
CA THR A 269 4.96 -20.45 -23.91
C THR A 269 4.17 -21.47 -23.06
N LYS A 270 3.86 -21.21 -21.80
CA LYS A 270 3.09 -22.10 -20.89
C LYS A 270 1.62 -21.68 -20.69
N LYS A 271 1.07 -20.83 -21.54
CA LYS A 271 -0.33 -20.36 -21.47
C LYS A 271 -1.22 -20.97 -22.57
N GLU A 272 -0.86 -22.16 -23.07
CA GLU A 272 -1.76 -23.00 -23.87
C GLU A 272 -1.97 -24.37 -23.19
#